data_394d2d96687e1d9c8e2e251f4aede47a
#
_entry.id   394d2d96687e1d9c8e2e251f4aede47a
#
_cell.length_a   1.000
_cell.length_b   1.000
_cell.length_c   1.000
_cell.angle_alpha   90.00
_cell.angle_beta   90.00
_cell.angle_gamma   90.00
#
_symmetry.space_group_name_H-M   'P 1'
#
loop_
_entity.id
_entity.type
_entity.pdbx_description
1 polymer ?
#
loop_
_entity_poly.entity_id
_entity_poly.type
_entity_poly.pdbx_seq_one_letter_code
_entity_poly.pdbx_strand_id
1 'polypeptide(L)'
;EYIHIIEENTQLLLQLINDILDLSRIEAGILEFTEGDMDVNKTLDEMQTMAKLKLPSEVSIRLLPGADYCIIHTVPKRVRQVLNNYLSNALKHTEEGFIDIGYHLPQEDRIRFFVRDTGCGIPPEKQKDVFERFVKLNSFKQGTGLGLSICTMIAEKMNGKVGVSSIPGKGSEFWFEIDRKSTRLNSS
;
A
#
# COMPACT_ATOMS: atom_id res chain seq x y z
N GLU A 1 18.67 0.51 -24.76
CA GLU A 1 18.51 1.72 -23.94
C GLU A 1 17.20 2.44 -24.27
N TYR A 2 16.94 2.87 -25.53
CA TYR A 2 15.69 3.57 -25.91
C TYR A 2 14.42 2.74 -25.70
N ILE A 3 14.44 1.43 -25.97
CA ILE A 3 13.28 0.53 -25.78
C ILE A 3 12.88 0.48 -24.30
N HIS A 4 13.83 0.38 -23.40
CA HIS A 4 13.57 0.37 -21.95
C HIS A 4 12.93 1.68 -21.46
N ILE A 5 13.41 2.83 -21.94
CA ILE A 5 12.83 4.14 -21.64
C ILE A 5 11.38 4.24 -22.16
N ILE A 6 11.10 3.69 -23.33
CA ILE A 6 9.74 3.67 -23.91
C ILE A 6 8.83 2.78 -23.06
N GLU A 7 9.29 1.59 -22.66
CA GLU A 7 8.53 0.67 -21.81
C GLU A 7 8.20 1.29 -20.46
N GLU A 8 9.17 1.89 -19.77
CA GLU A 8 8.96 2.57 -18.49
C GLU A 8 7.96 3.73 -18.59
N ASN A 9 8.09 4.58 -19.60
CA ASN A 9 7.17 5.70 -19.79
C ASN A 9 5.77 5.23 -20.17
N THR A 10 5.65 4.15 -20.94
CA THR A 10 4.36 3.55 -21.28
C THR A 10 3.67 2.99 -20.03
N GLN A 11 4.40 2.29 -19.17
CA GLN A 11 3.87 1.78 -17.91
C GLN A 11 3.42 2.92 -16.98
N LEU A 12 4.21 3.99 -16.89
CA LEU A 12 3.85 5.17 -16.11
C LEU A 12 2.58 5.84 -16.63
N LEU A 13 2.43 5.96 -17.95
CA LEU A 13 1.22 6.53 -18.59
C LEU A 13 0.00 5.67 -18.32
N LEU A 14 0.11 4.35 -18.45
CA LEU A 14 -0.97 3.42 -18.14
C LEU A 14 -1.37 3.50 -16.66
N GLN A 15 -0.40 3.59 -15.75
CA GLN A 15 -0.67 3.79 -14.33
C GLN A 15 -1.41 5.11 -14.08
N LEU A 16 -0.98 6.21 -14.72
CA LEU A 16 -1.62 7.52 -14.58
C LEU A 16 -3.08 7.48 -15.06
N ILE A 17 -3.34 6.85 -16.20
CA ILE A 17 -4.70 6.68 -16.75
C ILE A 17 -5.56 5.89 -15.74
N ASN A 18 -5.07 4.78 -15.22
CA ASN A 18 -5.79 3.97 -14.26
C ASN A 18 -6.06 4.72 -12.95
N ASP A 19 -5.08 5.47 -12.44
CA ASP A 19 -5.21 6.30 -11.25
C ASP A 19 -6.29 7.39 -11.44
N ILE A 20 -6.32 8.06 -12.61
CA ILE A 20 -7.35 9.06 -12.93
C ILE A 20 -8.74 8.43 -13.05
N LEU A 21 -8.84 7.25 -13.68
CA LEU A 21 -10.10 6.52 -13.78
C LEU A 21 -10.61 6.08 -12.40
N ASP A 22 -9.73 5.57 -11.54
CA ASP A 22 -10.10 5.20 -10.18
C ASP A 22 -10.55 6.44 -9.39
N LEU A 23 -9.83 7.54 -9.47
CA LEU A 23 -10.20 8.81 -8.84
C LEU A 23 -11.59 9.27 -9.30
N SER A 24 -11.84 9.30 -10.61
CA SER A 24 -13.12 9.68 -11.18
C SER A 24 -14.27 8.76 -10.72
N ARG A 25 -14.02 7.45 -10.64
CA ARG A 25 -15.01 6.47 -10.15
C ARG A 25 -15.31 6.63 -8.66
N ILE A 26 -14.30 6.96 -7.84
CA ILE A 26 -14.49 7.25 -6.41
C ILE A 26 -15.32 8.51 -6.24
N GLU A 27 -15.00 9.58 -6.94
CA GLU A 27 -15.72 10.86 -6.88
C GLU A 27 -17.18 10.74 -7.36
N ALA A 28 -17.40 9.96 -8.42
CA ALA A 28 -18.74 9.66 -8.91
C ALA A 28 -19.52 8.68 -8.04
N GLY A 29 -18.91 8.09 -7.01
CA GLY A 29 -19.54 7.08 -6.15
C GLY A 29 -19.82 5.75 -6.83
N ILE A 30 -19.23 5.48 -8.00
CA ILE A 30 -19.42 4.25 -8.80
C ILE A 30 -18.28 3.24 -8.66
N LEU A 31 -17.29 3.55 -7.83
CA LEU A 31 -16.24 2.59 -7.54
C LEU A 31 -16.80 1.40 -6.77
N GLU A 32 -16.59 0.20 -7.29
CA GLU A 32 -17.10 -1.02 -6.68
C GLU A 32 -16.36 -1.36 -5.37
N PHE A 33 -17.13 -1.62 -4.31
CA PHE A 33 -16.68 -2.09 -3.00
C PHE A 33 -17.38 -3.42 -2.68
N THR A 34 -17.02 -4.46 -3.44
CA THR A 34 -17.55 -5.81 -3.22
C THR A 34 -16.92 -6.43 -1.99
N GLU A 35 -17.71 -6.64 -0.96
CA GLU A 35 -17.28 -7.29 0.28
C GLU A 35 -17.12 -8.81 0.07
N GLY A 36 -16.22 -9.40 0.83
CA GLY A 36 -15.94 -10.83 0.84
C GLY A 36 -14.90 -11.20 1.88
N ASP A 37 -14.74 -12.49 2.09
CA ASP A 37 -13.76 -13.00 3.03
C ASP A 37 -12.37 -12.94 2.44
N MET A 38 -11.40 -12.52 3.25
CA MET A 38 -9.99 -12.38 2.91
C MET A 38 -9.14 -13.12 3.93
N ASP A 39 -8.42 -14.13 3.47
CA ASP A 39 -7.30 -14.70 4.23
C ASP A 39 -6.13 -13.73 4.13
N VAL A 40 -5.86 -13.03 5.23
CA VAL A 40 -4.87 -11.95 5.29
C VAL A 40 -3.46 -12.52 5.09
N ASN A 41 -3.12 -13.61 5.79
CA ASN A 41 -1.79 -14.20 5.74
C ASN A 41 -1.45 -14.69 4.34
N LYS A 42 -2.37 -15.42 3.71
CA LYS A 42 -2.23 -15.88 2.33
C LYS A 42 -2.08 -14.72 1.35
N THR A 43 -2.89 -13.67 1.52
CA THR A 43 -2.82 -12.49 0.66
C THR A 43 -1.47 -11.80 0.74
N LEU A 44 -0.94 -11.61 1.96
CA LEU A 44 0.36 -10.97 2.15
C LEU A 44 1.50 -11.85 1.62
N ASP A 45 1.42 -13.17 1.74
CA ASP A 45 2.40 -14.11 1.18
C ASP A 45 2.43 -14.05 -0.35
N GLU A 46 1.26 -14.02 -1.00
CA GLU A 46 1.15 -13.83 -2.44
C GLU A 46 1.78 -12.49 -2.89
N MET A 47 1.51 -11.40 -2.15
CA MET A 47 2.08 -10.09 -2.45
C MET A 47 3.58 -10.04 -2.24
N GLN A 48 4.10 -10.67 -1.17
CA GLN A 48 5.53 -10.81 -0.94
C GLN A 48 6.20 -11.57 -2.09
N THR A 49 5.61 -12.68 -2.53
CA THR A 49 6.13 -13.50 -3.62
C THR A 49 6.22 -12.70 -4.92
N MET A 50 5.19 -11.92 -5.25
CA MET A 50 5.21 -11.06 -6.44
C MET A 50 6.21 -9.91 -6.32
N ALA A 51 6.38 -9.33 -5.13
CA ALA A 51 7.35 -8.27 -4.90
C ALA A 51 8.80 -8.76 -5.02
N LYS A 52 9.09 -9.99 -4.60
CA LYS A 52 10.43 -10.61 -4.74
C LYS A 52 10.95 -10.61 -6.19
N LEU A 53 10.06 -10.65 -7.17
CA LEU A 53 10.43 -10.61 -8.59
C LEU A 53 10.96 -9.23 -9.06
N LYS A 54 10.70 -8.19 -8.28
CA LYS A 54 11.05 -6.79 -8.60
C LYS A 54 12.05 -6.18 -7.62
N LEU A 55 12.52 -6.96 -6.64
CA LEU A 55 13.46 -6.47 -5.63
C LEU A 55 14.83 -6.21 -6.24
N PRO A 56 15.48 -5.08 -5.89
CA PRO A 56 16.91 -4.92 -6.08
C PRO A 56 17.68 -6.00 -5.31
N SER A 57 18.86 -6.37 -5.78
CA SER A 57 19.69 -7.44 -5.17
C SER A 57 20.02 -7.19 -3.68
N GLU A 58 20.17 -5.92 -3.31
CA GLU A 58 20.57 -5.49 -1.96
C GLU A 58 19.36 -5.27 -1.02
N VAL A 59 18.13 -5.58 -1.48
CA VAL A 59 16.90 -5.40 -0.70
C VAL A 59 16.26 -6.74 -0.41
N SER A 60 15.90 -6.99 0.83
CA SER A 60 15.09 -8.14 1.25
C SER A 60 13.66 -7.72 1.58
N ILE A 61 12.71 -8.64 1.44
CA ILE A 61 11.32 -8.42 1.86
C ILE A 61 10.93 -9.47 2.91
N ARG A 62 10.35 -8.99 4.02
CA ARG A 62 9.96 -9.82 5.16
C ARG A 62 8.45 -9.72 5.39
N LEU A 63 7.84 -10.84 5.76
CA LEU A 63 6.43 -10.91 6.14
C LEU A 63 6.32 -10.90 7.67
N LEU A 64 5.51 -10.00 8.21
CA LEU A 64 5.27 -9.83 9.64
C LEU A 64 3.76 -9.99 9.94
N PRO A 65 3.24 -11.24 10.02
CA PRO A 65 1.85 -11.47 10.34
C PRO A 65 1.55 -11.12 11.80
N GLY A 66 0.38 -10.52 12.04
CA GLY A 66 -0.07 -10.18 13.40
C GLY A 66 -0.68 -11.35 14.17
N ALA A 67 -0.98 -12.46 13.49
CA ALA A 67 -1.49 -13.70 14.06
C ALA A 67 -1.18 -14.88 13.13
N ASP A 68 -1.18 -16.12 13.67
CA ASP A 68 -0.94 -17.34 12.89
C ASP A 68 -2.03 -17.57 11.83
N TYR A 69 -3.23 -17.13 12.10
CA TYR A 69 -4.37 -17.23 11.20
C TYR A 69 -5.27 -16.00 11.32
N CYS A 70 -5.62 -15.38 10.18
CA CYS A 70 -6.45 -14.18 10.15
C CYS A 70 -7.33 -14.16 8.89
N ILE A 71 -8.63 -14.42 9.09
CA ILE A 71 -9.66 -14.17 8.06
C ILE A 71 -10.51 -12.98 8.50
N ILE A 72 -10.71 -12.04 7.59
CA ILE A 72 -11.56 -10.87 7.80
C ILE A 72 -12.59 -10.75 6.68
N HIS A 73 -13.77 -10.23 7.02
CA HIS A 73 -14.75 -9.82 6.02
C HIS A 73 -14.50 -8.36 5.66
N THR A 74 -14.14 -8.09 4.42
CA THR A 74 -13.69 -6.76 3.96
C THR A 74 -13.91 -6.61 2.45
N VAL A 75 -13.25 -5.65 1.82
CA VAL A 75 -13.20 -5.49 0.36
C VAL A 75 -11.80 -5.91 -0.14
N PRO A 76 -11.56 -7.19 -0.45
CA PRO A 76 -10.21 -7.73 -0.70
C PRO A 76 -9.46 -7.00 -1.82
N LYS A 77 -10.18 -6.64 -2.89
CA LYS A 77 -9.61 -5.91 -4.03
C LYS A 77 -9.03 -4.55 -3.61
N ARG A 78 -9.71 -3.83 -2.72
CA ARG A 78 -9.27 -2.50 -2.28
C ARG A 78 -8.13 -2.58 -1.26
N VAL A 79 -8.17 -3.54 -0.36
CA VAL A 79 -7.05 -3.82 0.55
C VAL A 79 -5.78 -4.10 -0.25
N ARG A 80 -5.85 -5.00 -1.24
CA ARG A 80 -4.72 -5.29 -2.14
C ARG A 80 -4.24 -4.05 -2.90
N GLN A 81 -5.15 -3.19 -3.35
CA GLN A 81 -4.81 -1.95 -4.06
C GLN A 81 -4.00 -0.99 -3.18
N VAL A 82 -4.43 -0.75 -1.94
CA VAL A 82 -3.71 0.10 -0.99
C VAL A 82 -2.33 -0.47 -0.69
N LEU A 83 -2.25 -1.75 -0.37
CA LEU A 83 -0.97 -2.42 -0.07
C LEU A 83 -0.01 -2.40 -1.27
N ASN A 84 -0.50 -2.60 -2.49
CA ASN A 84 0.31 -2.51 -3.70
C ASN A 84 0.87 -1.10 -3.91
N ASN A 85 0.11 -0.04 -3.62
CA ASN A 85 0.60 1.33 -3.66
C ASN A 85 1.75 1.55 -2.65
N TYR A 86 1.58 1.10 -1.40
CA TYR A 86 2.61 1.23 -0.37
C TYR A 86 3.86 0.42 -0.73
N LEU A 87 3.67 -0.82 -1.20
CA LEU A 87 4.77 -1.71 -1.60
C LEU A 87 5.53 -1.17 -2.80
N SER A 88 4.83 -0.62 -3.80
CA SER A 88 5.45 0.04 -4.95
C SER A 88 6.28 1.26 -4.53
N ASN A 89 5.79 2.05 -3.56
CA ASN A 89 6.56 3.17 -3.01
C ASN A 89 7.80 2.68 -2.27
N ALA A 90 7.68 1.67 -1.41
CA ALA A 90 8.81 1.08 -0.71
C ALA A 90 9.89 0.58 -1.68
N LEU A 91 9.50 -0.16 -2.73
CA LEU A 91 10.42 -0.67 -3.77
C LEU A 91 11.15 0.46 -4.52
N LYS A 92 10.49 1.59 -4.76
CA LYS A 92 11.09 2.75 -5.44
C LYS A 92 12.10 3.52 -4.58
N HIS A 93 11.92 3.50 -3.27
CA HIS A 93 12.67 4.35 -2.35
C HIS A 93 13.67 3.60 -1.47
N THR A 94 13.75 2.26 -1.61
CA THR A 94 14.71 1.42 -0.89
C THR A 94 15.73 0.88 -1.87
N GLU A 95 16.98 1.30 -1.75
CA GLU A 95 18.10 0.86 -2.58
C GLU A 95 18.87 -0.28 -1.93
N GLU A 96 18.92 -0.32 -0.60
CA GLU A 96 19.50 -1.36 0.23
C GLU A 96 18.72 -1.58 1.52
N GLY A 97 18.86 -2.74 2.14
CA GLY A 97 18.23 -3.07 3.42
C GLY A 97 16.98 -3.94 3.27
N PHE A 98 15.84 -3.52 3.82
CA PHE A 98 14.67 -4.39 3.82
C PHE A 98 13.34 -3.62 3.72
N ILE A 99 12.32 -4.36 3.27
CA ILE A 99 10.92 -3.96 3.27
C ILE A 99 10.14 -4.97 4.11
N ASP A 100 9.39 -4.49 5.09
CA ASP A 100 8.45 -5.31 5.86
C ASP A 100 7.05 -5.07 5.34
N ILE A 101 6.28 -6.14 5.16
CA ILE A 101 4.84 -6.10 4.92
C ILE A 101 4.14 -6.91 6.00
N GLY A 102 3.09 -6.36 6.60
CA GLY A 102 2.43 -7.04 7.70
C GLY A 102 1.15 -6.34 8.16
N TYR A 103 0.67 -6.78 9.31
CA TYR A 103 -0.47 -6.16 9.98
C TYR A 103 -0.39 -6.31 11.49
N HIS A 104 -1.12 -5.43 12.19
CA HIS A 104 -1.36 -5.48 13.62
C HIS A 104 -2.86 -5.54 13.88
N LEU A 105 -3.24 -6.09 15.02
CA LEU A 105 -4.61 -6.10 15.56
C LEU A 105 -4.67 -5.15 16.77
N PRO A 106 -4.75 -3.83 16.57
CA PRO A 106 -4.66 -2.85 17.66
C PRO A 106 -5.87 -2.91 18.59
N GLN A 107 -7.01 -3.38 18.09
CA GLN A 107 -8.26 -3.60 18.81
C GLN A 107 -8.95 -4.84 18.24
N GLU A 108 -9.95 -5.37 18.97
CA GLU A 108 -10.67 -6.57 18.57
C GLU A 108 -11.40 -6.43 17.22
N ASP A 109 -11.88 -5.22 16.93
CA ASP A 109 -12.64 -4.87 15.72
C ASP A 109 -11.82 -4.14 14.65
N ARG A 110 -10.50 -3.95 14.86
CA ARG A 110 -9.62 -3.20 13.97
C ARG A 110 -8.46 -4.05 13.47
N ILE A 111 -8.11 -3.84 12.20
CA ILE A 111 -6.87 -4.33 11.60
C ILE A 111 -6.13 -3.17 10.97
N ARG A 112 -4.82 -3.10 11.27
CA ARG A 112 -3.90 -2.12 10.70
C ARG A 112 -2.86 -2.84 9.87
N PHE A 113 -2.93 -2.66 8.57
CA PHE A 113 -1.92 -3.10 7.63
C PHE A 113 -0.80 -2.06 7.53
N PHE A 114 0.41 -2.51 7.28
CA PHE A 114 1.55 -1.62 7.09
C PHE A 114 2.54 -2.19 6.07
N VAL A 115 3.27 -1.26 5.44
CA VAL A 115 4.49 -1.52 4.70
C VAL A 115 5.55 -0.58 5.26
N ARG A 116 6.64 -1.14 5.76
CA ARG A 116 7.79 -0.42 6.31
C ARG A 116 9.00 -0.66 5.41
N ASP A 117 9.73 0.39 5.13
CA ASP A 117 10.98 0.36 4.36
C ASP A 117 12.15 0.99 5.13
N THR A 118 13.36 0.65 4.72
CA THR A 118 14.61 1.26 5.21
C THR A 118 15.19 2.26 4.21
N GLY A 119 14.34 2.88 3.39
CA GLY A 119 14.76 3.80 2.36
C GLY A 119 15.13 5.20 2.86
N CYS A 120 15.05 6.17 1.97
CA CYS A 120 15.49 7.55 2.24
C CYS A 120 14.68 8.29 3.31
N GLY A 121 13.47 7.80 3.66
CA GLY A 121 12.57 8.48 4.58
C GLY A 121 11.98 9.77 4.03
N ILE A 122 11.14 10.42 4.85
CA ILE A 122 10.36 11.61 4.50
C ILE A 122 10.56 12.69 5.56
N PRO A 123 10.97 13.90 5.16
CA PRO A 123 11.09 15.02 6.09
C PRO A 123 9.78 15.32 6.82
N PRO A 124 9.81 15.66 8.13
CA PRO A 124 8.61 15.85 8.94
C PRO A 124 7.62 16.87 8.35
N GLU A 125 8.12 17.94 7.76
CA GLU A 125 7.31 19.00 7.13
C GLU A 125 6.53 18.50 5.91
N LYS A 126 6.98 17.43 5.25
CA LYS A 126 6.35 16.85 4.07
C LYS A 126 5.41 15.66 4.39
N GLN A 127 5.49 15.11 5.61
CA GLN A 127 4.69 13.92 5.96
C GLN A 127 3.18 14.19 5.98
N LYS A 128 2.76 15.42 6.20
CA LYS A 128 1.35 15.81 6.16
C LYS A 128 0.81 15.84 4.72
N ASP A 129 1.66 16.20 3.78
CA ASP A 129 1.25 16.47 2.40
C ASP A 129 1.37 15.24 1.49
N VAL A 130 2.02 14.15 1.94
CA VAL A 130 2.25 12.97 1.08
C VAL A 130 0.97 12.29 0.59
N PHE A 131 -0.14 12.48 1.29
CA PHE A 131 -1.45 11.96 0.91
C PHE A 131 -2.26 12.92 0.03
N GLU A 132 -1.76 14.14 -0.20
CA GLU A 132 -2.37 15.09 -1.11
C GLU A 132 -2.20 14.68 -2.57
N ARG A 133 -3.12 15.13 -3.43
CA ARG A 133 -3.09 14.81 -4.86
C ARG A 133 -1.92 15.48 -5.56
N PHE A 134 -1.25 14.75 -6.45
CA PHE A 134 -0.12 15.24 -7.28
C PHE A 134 1.13 15.64 -6.49
N VAL A 135 1.21 15.30 -5.21
CA VAL A 135 2.41 15.54 -4.41
C VAL A 135 3.47 14.47 -4.74
N LYS A 136 4.66 14.94 -5.06
CA LYS A 136 5.86 14.12 -5.25
C LYS A 136 6.96 14.65 -4.34
N LEU A 137 7.52 13.78 -3.52
CA LEU A 137 8.63 14.15 -2.62
C LEU A 137 9.94 14.34 -3.37
N ASN A 138 10.09 13.63 -4.49
CA ASN A 138 11.24 13.71 -5.37
C ASN A 138 10.75 13.75 -6.82
N SER A 139 11.00 14.87 -7.50
CA SER A 139 10.61 15.06 -8.91
C SER A 139 11.35 14.15 -9.89
N PHE A 140 12.50 13.59 -9.49
CA PHE A 140 13.32 12.72 -10.33
C PHE A 140 12.90 11.24 -10.27
N LYS A 141 12.16 10.81 -9.24
CA LYS A 141 11.65 9.42 -9.17
C LYS A 141 10.28 9.34 -9.83
N GLN A 142 10.10 8.34 -10.67
CA GLN A 142 8.85 8.11 -11.42
C GLN A 142 7.66 7.87 -10.50
N GLY A 143 6.52 8.48 -10.81
CA GLY A 143 5.25 8.27 -10.10
C GLY A 143 4.19 9.27 -10.53
N THR A 144 2.92 8.93 -10.34
CA THR A 144 1.79 9.78 -10.72
C THR A 144 1.48 10.86 -9.68
N GLY A 145 1.85 10.63 -8.41
CA GLY A 145 1.47 11.46 -7.27
C GLY A 145 0.00 11.30 -6.86
N LEU A 146 -0.69 10.30 -7.40
CA LEU A 146 -2.10 10.01 -7.10
C LEU A 146 -2.29 8.79 -6.19
N GLY A 147 -1.33 7.86 -6.17
CA GLY A 147 -1.49 6.59 -5.47
C GLY A 147 -1.84 6.72 -4.00
N LEU A 148 -1.17 7.58 -3.24
CA LEU A 148 -1.43 7.77 -1.81
C LEU A 148 -2.76 8.49 -1.54
N SER A 149 -3.16 9.45 -2.37
CA SER A 149 -4.47 10.09 -2.24
C SER A 149 -5.62 9.11 -2.55
N ILE A 150 -5.44 8.21 -3.50
CA ILE A 150 -6.38 7.11 -3.76
C ILE A 150 -6.46 6.17 -2.54
N CYS A 151 -5.33 5.86 -1.88
CA CYS A 151 -5.32 5.07 -0.65
C CYS A 151 -6.16 5.71 0.46
N THR A 152 -6.05 7.03 0.64
CA THR A 152 -6.87 7.79 1.60
C THR A 152 -8.35 7.63 1.30
N MET A 153 -8.76 7.89 0.06
CA MET A 153 -10.15 7.80 -0.36
C MET A 153 -10.73 6.38 -0.22
N ILE A 154 -9.95 5.36 -0.54
CA ILE A 154 -10.35 3.96 -0.33
C ILE A 154 -10.53 3.67 1.16
N ALA A 155 -9.56 4.06 2.00
CA ALA A 155 -9.64 3.84 3.44
C ALA A 155 -10.85 4.53 4.06
N GLU A 156 -11.13 5.78 3.69
CA GLU A 156 -12.31 6.54 4.14
C GLU A 156 -13.63 5.84 3.76
N LYS A 157 -13.74 5.32 2.53
CA LYS A 157 -14.91 4.53 2.09
C LYS A 157 -15.07 3.21 2.85
N MET A 158 -14.00 2.71 3.46
CA MET A 158 -13.99 1.50 4.29
C MET A 158 -14.05 1.83 5.79
N ASN A 159 -14.48 3.04 6.19
CA ASN A 159 -14.52 3.54 7.57
C ASN A 159 -13.16 3.44 8.27
N GLY A 160 -12.11 3.63 7.51
CA GLY A 160 -10.74 3.53 7.94
C GLY A 160 -9.98 4.85 7.90
N LYS A 161 -8.69 4.75 8.11
CA LYS A 161 -7.75 5.87 8.06
C LYS A 161 -6.39 5.40 7.58
N VAL A 162 -5.61 6.33 7.07
CA VAL A 162 -4.23 6.13 6.62
C VAL A 162 -3.27 6.95 7.46
N GLY A 163 -1.99 6.60 7.42
CA GLY A 163 -0.96 7.42 8.02
C GLY A 163 0.43 7.00 7.61
N VAL A 164 1.40 7.81 8.01
CA VAL A 164 2.82 7.60 7.78
C VAL A 164 3.60 7.94 9.03
N SER A 165 4.63 7.15 9.30
CA SER A 165 5.67 7.44 10.27
C SER A 165 7.01 7.31 9.57
N SER A 166 7.81 8.35 9.56
CA SER A 166 9.06 8.35 8.79
C SER A 166 10.15 9.18 9.46
N ILE A 167 11.38 8.75 9.28
CA ILE A 167 12.58 9.45 9.73
C ILE A 167 13.52 9.55 8.53
N PRO A 168 13.95 10.77 8.14
CA PRO A 168 14.92 10.96 7.07
C PRO A 168 16.17 10.09 7.28
N GLY A 169 16.56 9.36 6.23
CA GLY A 169 17.71 8.45 6.23
C GLY A 169 17.50 7.13 6.99
N LYS A 170 16.31 6.87 7.54
CA LYS A 170 16.00 5.60 8.24
C LYS A 170 14.83 4.83 7.64
N GLY A 171 14.07 5.45 6.73
CA GLY A 171 12.95 4.84 6.06
C GLY A 171 11.60 5.36 6.51
N SER A 172 10.55 4.67 6.05
CA SER A 172 9.16 5.04 6.27
C SER A 172 8.31 3.82 6.59
N GLU A 173 7.25 4.03 7.35
CA GLU A 173 6.16 3.08 7.53
C GLU A 173 4.86 3.74 7.09
N PHE A 174 4.28 3.25 6.00
CA PHE A 174 2.93 3.59 5.58
C PHE A 174 1.96 2.57 6.11
N TRP A 175 0.86 3.02 6.68
CA TRP A 175 -0.16 2.14 7.23
C TRP A 175 -1.56 2.60 6.87
N PHE A 176 -2.50 1.65 6.83
CA PHE A 176 -3.92 1.92 6.82
C PHE A 176 -4.65 0.98 7.77
N GLU A 177 -5.68 1.52 8.42
CA GLU A 177 -6.47 0.84 9.41
C GLU A 177 -7.93 0.84 8.98
N ILE A 178 -8.57 -0.31 9.06
CA ILE A 178 -9.98 -0.49 8.70
C ILE A 178 -10.71 -1.30 9.75
N ASP A 179 -12.05 -1.26 9.70
CA ASP A 179 -12.88 -2.14 10.52
C ASP A 179 -12.64 -3.60 10.11
N ARG A 180 -12.40 -4.43 11.10
CA ARG A 180 -12.36 -5.87 10.98
C ARG A 180 -13.74 -6.42 11.30
N LYS A 181 -14.61 -6.58 10.31
CA LYS A 181 -15.81 -7.40 10.51
C LYS A 181 -15.34 -8.84 10.60
N SER A 182 -15.18 -9.36 11.82
CA SER A 182 -14.67 -10.73 11.97
C SER A 182 -15.72 -11.71 11.47
N THR A 183 -15.35 -12.52 10.49
CA THR A 183 -16.05 -13.77 10.26
C THR A 183 -15.79 -14.61 11.50
N ARG A 184 -16.82 -14.94 12.27
CA ARG A 184 -16.69 -15.72 13.51
C ARG A 184 -15.88 -16.96 13.21
N LEU A 185 -14.73 -17.10 13.84
CA LEU A 185 -14.11 -18.39 14.04
C LEU A 185 -15.11 -19.20 14.89
N ASN A 186 -15.78 -20.18 14.27
CA ASN A 186 -16.50 -21.20 15.02
C ASN A 186 -15.46 -21.97 15.82
N SER A 187 -15.31 -21.59 17.08
CA SER A 187 -14.72 -22.46 18.10
C SER A 187 -15.72 -23.57 18.35
N SER A 188 -15.45 -24.73 17.77
CA SER A 188 -16.02 -26.01 18.21
C SER A 188 -15.05 -26.68 19.16
#